data_67c4cadf885f5137bb563e39641391a8
#
_entry.id   67c4cadf885f5137bb563e39641391a8
#
_cell.length_a   1.000
_cell.length_b   1.000
_cell.length_c   1.000
_cell.angle_alpha   90.00
_cell.angle_beta   90.00
_cell.angle_gamma   90.00
#
_symmetry.space_group_name_H-M   'P 1'
#
loop_
_entity.id
_entity.type
_entity.pdbx_description
1 polymer ?
#
loop_
_entity_poly.entity_id
_entity_poly.type
_entity_poly.pdbx_seq_one_letter_code
_entity_poly.pdbx_strand_id
1 'polypeptide(L)'
;MPRVAYSRAAIKSLKRIPAKEAARIRARIAAYAADPASQKANVVKLAGRDGFRLRVGGWRVIFDNDGTVMAILAVGPRGGIYEK
;
A
#
# COMPACT_ATOMS: atom_id res chain seq x y z
N MET A 1 -8.84 10.53 10.18
CA MET A 1 -8.35 9.30 9.54
C MET A 1 -8.81 9.26 8.11
N PRO A 2 -7.93 9.06 7.16
CA PRO A 2 -8.33 9.07 5.75
C PRO A 2 -9.16 7.84 5.39
N ARG A 3 -9.97 8.00 4.37
CA ARG A 3 -10.73 6.91 3.83
C ARG A 3 -9.82 6.14 2.87
N VAL A 4 -9.83 4.81 2.94
CA VAL A 4 -9.00 3.99 2.07
C VAL A 4 -9.78 3.64 0.81
N ALA A 5 -9.19 3.91 -0.34
CA ALA A 5 -9.79 3.57 -1.63
C ALA A 5 -8.80 2.75 -2.43
N TYR A 6 -9.26 1.64 -3.00
CA TYR A 6 -8.41 0.76 -3.80
C TYR A 6 -8.64 0.99 -5.27
N SER A 7 -7.55 1.16 -6.03
CA SER A 7 -7.65 1.26 -7.47
C SER A 7 -8.05 -0.09 -8.04
N ARG A 8 -8.53 -0.08 -9.27
CA ARG A 8 -8.87 -1.33 -9.96
C ARG A 8 -7.64 -2.23 -10.07
N ALA A 9 -6.48 -1.65 -10.38
CA ALA A 9 -5.25 -2.42 -10.48
C ALA A 9 -4.87 -3.07 -9.16
N ALA A 10 -5.04 -2.34 -8.06
CA ALA A 10 -4.73 -2.88 -6.74
C ALA A 10 -5.66 -4.03 -6.38
N ILE A 11 -6.95 -3.87 -6.65
CA ILE A 11 -7.93 -4.93 -6.38
C ILE A 11 -7.58 -6.17 -7.17
N LYS A 12 -7.24 -5.99 -8.44
CA LYS A 12 -6.90 -7.09 -9.32
C LYS A 12 -5.67 -7.85 -8.81
N SER A 13 -4.66 -7.11 -8.38
CA SER A 13 -3.46 -7.72 -7.82
C SER A 13 -3.76 -8.49 -6.54
N LEU A 14 -4.57 -7.92 -5.67
CA LEU A 14 -4.91 -8.58 -4.41
C LEU A 14 -5.65 -9.89 -4.62
N LYS A 15 -6.44 -9.98 -5.70
CA LYS A 15 -7.15 -11.21 -6.00
C LYS A 15 -6.23 -12.32 -6.44
N ARG A 16 -5.03 -12.00 -6.93
CA ARG A 16 -4.05 -12.98 -7.37
C ARG A 16 -3.11 -13.43 -6.27
N ILE A 17 -3.11 -12.71 -5.18
CA ILE A 17 -2.25 -13.01 -4.04
C ILE A 17 -2.97 -14.02 -3.16
N PRO A 18 -2.25 -15.01 -2.58
CA PRO A 18 -2.88 -15.96 -1.67
C PRO A 18 -3.70 -15.23 -0.61
N ALA A 19 -4.88 -15.74 -0.31
CA ALA A 19 -5.82 -15.06 0.57
C ALA A 19 -5.23 -14.61 1.90
N LYS A 20 -4.40 -15.43 2.51
CA LYS A 20 -3.77 -15.10 3.79
C LYS A 20 -2.85 -13.90 3.65
N GLU A 21 -2.10 -13.84 2.56
CA GLU A 21 -1.19 -12.73 2.32
C GLU A 21 -1.96 -11.46 1.99
N ALA A 22 -3.02 -11.59 1.18
CA ALA A 22 -3.84 -10.44 0.84
C ALA A 22 -4.49 -9.84 2.09
N ALA A 23 -4.95 -10.69 3.00
CA ALA A 23 -5.55 -10.23 4.25
C ALA A 23 -4.54 -9.47 5.09
N ARG A 24 -3.31 -9.94 5.12
CA ARG A 24 -2.23 -9.31 5.86
C ARG A 24 -1.90 -7.94 5.29
N ILE A 25 -1.87 -7.83 3.95
CA ILE A 25 -1.62 -6.57 3.28
C ILE A 25 -2.73 -5.57 3.61
N ARG A 26 -3.99 -6.00 3.50
CA ARG A 26 -5.12 -5.12 3.81
C ARG A 26 -5.10 -4.65 5.26
N ALA A 27 -4.73 -5.55 6.18
CA ALA A 27 -4.66 -5.20 7.60
C ALA A 27 -3.60 -4.14 7.84
N ARG A 28 -2.46 -4.26 7.15
CA ARG A 28 -1.38 -3.31 7.32
C ARG A 28 -1.74 -1.95 6.75
N ILE A 29 -2.48 -1.93 5.64
CA ILE A 29 -2.97 -0.69 5.04
C ILE A 29 -3.92 0.00 6.01
N ALA A 30 -4.84 -0.76 6.60
CA ALA A 30 -5.79 -0.22 7.55
C ALA A 30 -5.09 0.34 8.80
N ALA A 31 -4.07 -0.36 9.26
CA ALA A 31 -3.29 0.09 10.41
C ALA A 31 -2.60 1.42 10.12
N TYR A 32 -2.06 1.58 8.93
CA TYR A 32 -1.42 2.83 8.56
C TYR A 32 -2.44 3.96 8.48
N ALA A 33 -3.61 3.69 7.90
CA ALA A 33 -4.63 4.71 7.79
C ALA A 33 -5.10 5.19 9.17
N ALA A 34 -5.20 4.25 10.11
CA ALA A 34 -5.65 4.58 11.46
C ALA A 34 -4.57 5.28 12.26
N ASP A 35 -3.31 4.90 12.07
CA ASP A 35 -2.21 5.45 12.85
C ASP A 35 -0.92 5.36 12.03
N PRO A 36 -0.65 6.36 11.20
CA PRO A 36 0.54 6.33 10.34
C PRO A 36 1.84 6.13 11.10
N ALA A 37 1.93 6.65 12.31
CA ALA A 37 3.15 6.51 13.10
C ALA A 37 3.48 5.06 13.42
N SER A 38 2.46 4.21 13.53
CA SER A 38 2.66 2.81 13.85
C SER A 38 3.38 2.06 12.73
N GLN A 39 3.36 2.59 11.51
CA GLN A 39 3.98 1.94 10.36
C GLN A 39 5.15 2.74 9.80
N LYS A 40 5.64 3.69 10.57
CA LYS A 40 6.68 4.60 10.11
C LYS A 40 7.91 3.90 9.53
N ALA A 41 8.33 2.82 10.13
CA ALA A 41 9.51 2.10 9.68
C ALA A 41 9.31 1.40 8.35
N ASN A 42 8.06 1.22 7.94
CA ASN A 42 7.75 0.46 6.73
C ASN A 42 7.29 1.33 5.57
N VAL A 43 7.25 2.64 5.76
CA VAL A 43 6.77 3.55 4.72
C VAL A 43 7.88 4.49 4.30
N VAL A 44 8.07 4.62 2.99
CA VAL A 44 9.04 5.58 2.45
C VAL A 44 8.36 6.35 1.33
N LYS A 45 8.82 7.59 1.16
CA LYS A 45 8.33 8.43 0.08
C LYS A 45 9.01 8.00 -1.22
N LEU A 46 8.25 7.97 -2.31
CA LEU A 46 8.80 7.56 -3.60
C LEU A 46 9.74 8.64 -4.12
N ALA A 47 10.85 8.17 -4.69
CA ALA A 47 11.83 9.08 -5.28
C ALA A 47 11.34 9.52 -6.65
N GLY A 48 11.43 10.82 -6.92
CA GLY A 48 11.14 11.34 -8.25
C GLY A 48 9.67 11.40 -8.63
N ARG A 49 8.76 11.11 -7.73
CA ARG A 49 7.32 11.18 -8.01
C ARG A 49 6.55 11.27 -6.70
N ASP A 50 5.31 11.70 -6.82
CA ASP A 50 4.45 11.75 -5.64
C ASP A 50 4.07 10.35 -5.21
N GLY A 51 3.78 10.20 -3.94
CA GLY A 51 3.31 8.94 -3.43
C GLY A 51 4.28 8.29 -2.46
N PHE A 52 3.86 7.15 -1.95
CA PHE A 52 4.58 6.42 -0.91
C PHE A 52 4.58 4.94 -1.19
N ARG A 53 5.51 4.24 -0.56
CA ARG A 53 5.58 2.80 -0.64
C ARG A 53 5.52 2.23 0.77
N LEU A 54 4.58 1.31 0.97
CA LEU A 54 4.44 0.59 2.23
C LEU A 54 4.95 -0.83 2.03
N ARG A 55 5.87 -1.25 2.88
CA ARG A 55 6.40 -2.61 2.82
C ARG A 55 5.61 -3.53 3.74
N VAL A 56 5.18 -4.67 3.22
CA VAL A 56 4.47 -5.67 4.00
C VAL A 56 5.11 -7.02 3.69
N GLY A 57 6.09 -7.43 4.47
CA GLY A 57 6.84 -8.64 4.20
C GLY A 57 7.54 -8.54 2.85
N GLY A 58 7.29 -9.48 1.96
CA GLY A 58 7.85 -9.46 0.61
C GLY A 58 7.02 -8.67 -0.37
N TRP A 59 5.97 -7.98 0.09
CA TRP A 59 5.07 -7.24 -0.78
C TRP A 59 5.29 -5.75 -0.65
N ARG A 60 4.90 -5.02 -1.69
CA ARG A 60 4.98 -3.56 -1.73
C ARG A 60 3.63 -3.01 -2.10
N VAL A 61 3.25 -1.93 -1.44
CA VAL A 61 2.00 -1.21 -1.73
C VAL A 61 2.37 0.21 -2.09
N ILE A 62 1.91 0.66 -3.26
CA ILE A 62 2.14 2.04 -3.69
C ILE A 62 0.85 2.80 -3.44
N PHE A 63 0.92 3.93 -2.77
CA PHE A 63 -0.27 4.68 -2.45
C PHE A 63 -0.01 6.18 -2.40
N ASP A 64 -1.09 6.95 -2.51
CA ASP A 64 -1.09 8.37 -2.30
C ASP A 64 -1.96 8.62 -1.08
N ASN A 65 -1.69 9.71 -0.37
CA ASN A 65 -2.48 10.05 0.80
C ASN A 65 -2.52 11.56 0.93
N ASP A 66 -3.69 12.16 0.73
CA ASP A 66 -3.85 13.61 0.85
C ASP A 66 -4.48 14.02 2.18
N GLY A 67 -4.59 13.10 3.10
CA GLY A 67 -5.19 13.37 4.41
C GLY A 67 -6.68 13.06 4.45
N THR A 68 -7.33 13.05 3.30
CA THR A 68 -8.76 12.75 3.19
C THR A 68 -8.98 11.37 2.62
N VAL A 69 -8.22 11.03 1.58
CA VAL A 69 -8.29 9.73 0.93
C VAL A 69 -6.90 9.15 0.82
N MET A 70 -6.77 7.88 1.21
CA MET A 70 -5.56 7.12 1.01
C MET A 70 -5.85 6.22 -0.19
N ALA A 71 -5.30 6.56 -1.33
CA ALA A 71 -5.56 5.84 -2.57
C ALA A 71 -4.50 4.76 -2.79
N ILE A 72 -4.91 3.50 -2.79
CA ILE A 72 -4.01 2.38 -3.02
C ILE A 72 -3.91 2.17 -4.52
N LEU A 73 -2.76 2.50 -5.07
CA LEU A 73 -2.57 2.52 -6.52
C LEU A 73 -2.08 1.19 -7.09
N ALA A 74 -1.21 0.50 -6.38
CA ALA A 74 -0.65 -0.74 -6.87
C ALA A 74 -0.18 -1.61 -5.72
N VAL A 75 -0.25 -2.92 -5.91
CA VAL A 75 0.23 -3.90 -4.95
C VAL A 75 0.99 -4.96 -5.74
N GLY A 76 2.17 -5.34 -5.29
CA GLY A 76 2.92 -6.36 -5.97
C GLY A 76 4.11 -6.85 -5.16
N PRO A 77 4.81 -7.85 -5.67
CA PRO A 77 5.96 -8.39 -4.96
C PRO A 77 7.13 -7.42 -5.03
N ARG A 78 8.01 -7.56 -4.05
CA ARG A 78 9.23 -6.81 -4.02
C ARG A 78 9.97 -6.95 -5.35
N GLY A 79 10.34 -5.83 -5.93
CA GLY A 79 11.06 -5.83 -7.19
C GLY A 79 10.20 -5.95 -8.43
N GLY A 80 8.92 -6.26 -8.27
CA GLY A 80 8.03 -6.40 -9.40
C GLY A 80 7.10 -5.24 -9.60
N ILE A 81 7.09 -4.35 -8.61
CA ILE A 81 6.18 -3.31 -8.69
C ILE A 81 6.97 -2.07 -8.88
N TYR A 82 6.88 -1.32 -9.69
CA TYR A 82 7.58 -0.34 -9.84
C TYR A 82 7.84 0.63 -10.21
N GLU A 83 8.10 0.99 -9.95
CA GLU A 83 8.49 2.03 -9.66
C GLU A 83 9.58 2.53 -10.36
N LYS A 84 9.77 2.88 -11.27
CA LYS A 84 10.79 3.57 -11.76
C LYS A 84 10.48 4.67 -12.48
#